data_3af178e3983555febb6d0044e712d156
#
_entry.id   3af178e3983555febb6d0044e712d156
#
_cell.length_a   1.000
_cell.length_b   1.000
_cell.length_c   1.000
_cell.angle_alpha   90.00
_cell.angle_beta   90.00
_cell.angle_gamma   90.00
#
_symmetry.space_group_name_H-M   'P 1'
#
loop_
_entity.id
_entity.type
_entity.pdbx_description
1 polymer ?
#
loop_
_entity_poly.entity_id
_entity_poly.type
_entity_poly.pdbx_seq_one_letter_code
_entity_poly.pdbx_strand_id
1 'polypeptide(L)'
;IYQGNNRASGDTIVLKFGEDDLESIFISGGSEGTYTPDSLGSDIDGKVVYQSDKIKYNMQDESTDLLGEANIDYTDMNLKAGFINVAWRSNLLKALPSSDKDSTITPFRPTMIEEGNEPMVGDTMIYNLDSQNGKVIRGKTKADDGYYHGKEIRNQNMDIFYIDDAIYTTCELEEPHFHFDMNRMKMINNDKVVARPIVLYIADIPIFGLPFGVFPHQKGRRHSGWIMPSYGTDNRWGGYINGLGYYWAINDYFDTKLTASFYDRDGITLRSQNNYSKRYAYNGSFDLETKQRFSSSTPAADRDIFNLGSNKQSDYVLRWNHRQKLRNNQSASVNASYYSSGDYNRRTGLEQQKRLNQ
;
A
#
# COMPACT_ATOMS: atom_id res chain seq x y z
N ILE A 1 43.33 -12.33 1.46
CA ILE A 1 43.10 -13.76 1.26
C ILE A 1 42.31 -13.93 -0.03
N TYR A 2 42.61 -14.99 -0.74
CA TYR A 2 41.92 -15.35 -1.98
C TYR A 2 41.55 -16.83 -1.93
N GLN A 3 40.35 -17.16 -2.37
CA GLN A 3 39.88 -18.53 -2.58
C GLN A 3 39.06 -18.57 -3.91
N GLY A 4 39.66 -19.09 -4.99
CA GLY A 4 39.09 -18.98 -6.32
C GLY A 4 38.92 -17.49 -6.72
N ASN A 5 37.67 -17.11 -7.05
CA ASN A 5 37.30 -15.74 -7.38
C ASN A 5 36.91 -14.90 -6.15
N ASN A 6 36.89 -15.50 -4.97
CA ASN A 6 36.52 -14.82 -3.74
C ASN A 6 37.73 -14.12 -3.12
N ARG A 7 37.49 -12.93 -2.59
CA ARG A 7 38.54 -12.11 -1.96
C ARG A 7 38.05 -11.57 -0.63
N ALA A 8 38.98 -11.54 0.35
CA ALA A 8 38.77 -10.82 1.59
C ALA A 8 40.03 -10.07 2.01
N SER A 9 39.85 -8.88 2.59
CA SER A 9 40.92 -7.98 3.06
C SER A 9 40.52 -7.30 4.38
N GLY A 10 41.52 -6.86 5.11
CA GLY A 10 41.43 -6.11 6.37
C GLY A 10 42.81 -5.92 6.98
N ASP A 11 42.89 -5.12 8.04
CA ASP A 11 44.18 -4.77 8.68
C ASP A 11 44.84 -5.97 9.36
N THR A 12 44.02 -6.84 9.98
CA THR A 12 44.50 -8.04 10.68
C THR A 12 43.73 -9.26 10.25
N ILE A 13 44.44 -10.31 9.88
CA ILE A 13 43.87 -11.61 9.50
C ILE A 13 44.43 -12.70 10.41
N VAL A 14 43.54 -13.41 11.11
CA VAL A 14 43.87 -14.53 11.98
C VAL A 14 43.27 -15.81 11.44
N LEU A 15 44.11 -16.80 11.22
CA LEU A 15 43.71 -18.15 10.79
C LEU A 15 43.72 -19.07 11.98
N LYS A 16 42.62 -19.76 12.23
CA LYS A 16 42.51 -20.79 13.26
C LYS A 16 42.42 -22.16 12.61
N PHE A 17 43.36 -23.03 12.94
CA PHE A 17 43.45 -24.39 12.47
C PHE A 17 42.89 -25.36 13.51
N GLY A 18 42.12 -26.34 13.09
CA GLY A 18 41.76 -27.53 13.84
C GLY A 18 42.92 -28.58 13.81
N GLU A 19 42.58 -29.84 14.07
CA GLU A 19 43.62 -30.91 14.08
C GLU A 19 44.25 -31.13 12.70
N ASP A 20 43.45 -31.10 11.61
CA ASP A 20 43.93 -31.36 10.25
C ASP A 20 43.60 -30.26 9.25
N ASP A 21 42.61 -29.38 9.53
CA ASP A 21 42.05 -28.41 8.55
C ASP A 21 41.91 -26.99 9.13
N LEU A 22 41.72 -26.00 8.23
CA LEU A 22 41.38 -24.64 8.57
C LEU A 22 39.95 -24.58 9.12
N GLU A 23 39.79 -24.23 10.40
CA GLU A 23 38.49 -24.15 11.07
C GLU A 23 37.77 -22.82 10.80
N SER A 24 38.50 -21.72 10.99
CA SER A 24 37.92 -20.37 10.83
C SER A 24 38.96 -19.31 10.48
N ILE A 25 38.47 -18.24 9.84
CA ILE A 25 39.23 -17.04 9.47
C ILE A 25 38.60 -15.85 10.14
N PHE A 26 39.38 -15.08 10.88
CA PHE A 26 38.96 -13.80 11.44
C PHE A 26 39.68 -12.67 10.70
N ILE A 27 38.93 -11.65 10.30
CA ILE A 27 39.46 -10.43 9.69
C ILE A 27 38.91 -9.25 10.48
N SER A 28 39.76 -8.28 10.78
CA SER A 28 39.38 -7.09 11.53
C SER A 28 40.14 -5.85 11.03
N GLY A 29 39.48 -4.69 11.19
CA GLY A 29 39.98 -3.39 10.76
C GLY A 29 39.70 -3.14 9.29
N GLY A 30 38.64 -2.37 9.00
CA GLY A 30 38.23 -2.08 7.63
C GLY A 30 37.97 -3.33 6.79
N SER A 31 37.29 -4.31 7.36
CA SER A 31 37.15 -5.63 6.77
C SER A 31 36.19 -5.60 5.59
N GLU A 32 36.63 -6.08 4.45
CA GLU A 32 35.90 -6.15 3.20
C GLU A 32 36.03 -7.53 2.59
N GLY A 33 34.93 -8.02 1.99
CA GLY A 33 34.92 -9.29 1.25
C GLY A 33 34.08 -9.22 -0.02
N THR A 34 34.43 -10.10 -0.92
CA THR A 34 33.72 -10.28 -2.18
C THR A 34 33.53 -11.77 -2.43
N TYR A 35 32.28 -12.16 -2.65
CA TYR A 35 31.90 -13.45 -3.15
C TYR A 35 31.49 -13.33 -4.61
N THR A 36 32.13 -14.11 -5.48
CA THR A 36 31.80 -14.19 -6.89
C THR A 36 31.43 -15.64 -7.20
N PRO A 37 30.17 -15.92 -7.52
CA PRO A 37 29.73 -17.27 -7.82
C PRO A 37 30.45 -17.84 -9.03
N ASP A 38 30.77 -19.13 -8.98
CA ASP A 38 31.33 -19.84 -10.14
C ASP A 38 30.22 -20.09 -11.17
N SER A 39 30.49 -19.77 -12.43
CA SER A 39 29.53 -19.84 -13.55
C SER A 39 28.98 -21.26 -13.89
N LEU A 40 29.30 -22.30 -13.10
CA LEU A 40 28.96 -23.70 -13.35
C LEU A 40 28.20 -24.40 -12.20
N GLY A 41 27.50 -23.67 -11.34
CA GLY A 41 26.74 -24.34 -10.28
C GLY A 41 26.25 -23.48 -9.11
N SER A 42 26.34 -22.17 -9.22
CA SER A 42 25.82 -21.28 -8.21
C SER A 42 24.42 -20.82 -8.58
N ASP A 43 23.48 -20.94 -7.64
CA ASP A 43 22.12 -20.45 -7.75
C ASP A 43 22.04 -18.91 -7.52
N ILE A 44 23.19 -18.24 -7.29
CA ILE A 44 23.29 -16.80 -7.05
C ILE A 44 23.71 -16.10 -8.36
N ASP A 45 22.87 -15.20 -8.86
CA ASP A 45 23.03 -14.52 -10.15
C ASP A 45 23.97 -13.31 -10.13
N GLY A 46 24.70 -13.04 -9.06
CA GLY A 46 25.48 -11.82 -8.96
C GLY A 46 26.64 -11.87 -7.95
N LYS A 47 27.48 -10.86 -8.06
CA LYS A 47 28.57 -10.62 -7.11
C LYS A 47 28.00 -10.08 -5.80
N VAL A 48 28.39 -10.66 -4.67
CA VAL A 48 28.05 -10.17 -3.33
C VAL A 48 29.28 -9.45 -2.77
N VAL A 49 29.14 -8.17 -2.42
CA VAL A 49 30.16 -7.38 -1.75
C VAL A 49 29.71 -7.13 -0.32
N TYR A 50 30.60 -7.33 0.66
CA TYR A 50 30.25 -7.15 2.05
C TYR A 50 31.39 -6.48 2.83
N GLN A 51 31.00 -5.67 3.80
CA GLN A 51 31.90 -4.89 4.65
C GLN A 51 31.41 -4.95 6.09
N SER A 52 32.32 -4.92 7.06
CA SER A 52 32.01 -4.81 8.49
C SER A 52 33.26 -4.49 9.32
N ASP A 53 33.10 -4.17 10.60
CA ASP A 53 34.25 -4.01 11.49
C ASP A 53 35.04 -5.29 11.65
N LYS A 54 34.35 -6.43 11.69
CA LYS A 54 34.95 -7.77 11.83
C LYS A 54 34.19 -8.78 10.96
N ILE A 55 34.95 -9.61 10.27
CA ILE A 55 34.43 -10.73 9.49
C ILE A 55 34.96 -12.04 10.08
N LYS A 56 34.07 -13.01 10.27
CA LYS A 56 34.40 -14.36 10.66
C LYS A 56 33.86 -15.35 9.64
N TYR A 57 34.76 -16.08 9.01
CA TYR A 57 34.39 -17.22 8.17
C TYR A 57 34.47 -18.50 8.98
N ASN A 58 33.44 -19.31 8.96
CA ASN A 58 33.41 -20.66 9.49
C ASN A 58 33.44 -21.64 8.33
N MET A 59 34.52 -22.40 8.22
CA MET A 59 34.76 -23.32 7.10
C MET A 59 33.88 -24.57 7.20
N GLN A 60 33.55 -25.02 8.41
CA GLN A 60 32.73 -26.22 8.63
C GLN A 60 31.27 -26.00 8.24
N ASP A 61 30.74 -24.85 8.62
CA ASP A 61 29.34 -24.48 8.38
C ASP A 61 29.13 -23.74 7.04
N GLU A 62 30.22 -23.45 6.33
CA GLU A 62 30.21 -22.60 5.12
C GLU A 62 29.42 -21.31 5.35
N SER A 63 29.73 -20.63 6.45
CA SER A 63 29.03 -19.40 6.85
C SER A 63 29.99 -18.24 7.09
N THR A 64 29.46 -17.04 6.92
CA THR A 64 30.19 -15.79 7.18
C THR A 64 29.39 -14.94 8.14
N ASP A 65 30.02 -14.56 9.26
CA ASP A 65 29.48 -13.62 10.21
C ASP A 65 30.13 -12.25 10.01
N LEU A 66 29.32 -11.24 9.79
CA LEU A 66 29.70 -9.83 9.73
C LEU A 66 29.28 -9.16 11.02
N LEU A 67 30.24 -8.60 11.76
CA LEU A 67 30.00 -8.02 13.09
C LEU A 67 30.39 -6.54 13.09
N GLY A 68 29.48 -5.71 13.58
CA GLY A 68 29.64 -4.25 13.66
C GLY A 68 29.49 -3.59 12.29
N GLU A 69 28.60 -2.62 12.19
CA GLU A 69 28.30 -1.85 10.96
C GLU A 69 28.33 -2.67 9.67
N ALA A 70 27.72 -3.87 9.74
CA ALA A 70 27.72 -4.79 8.63
C ALA A 70 26.90 -4.25 7.44
N ASN A 71 27.48 -4.29 6.25
CA ASN A 71 26.85 -3.89 4.98
C ASN A 71 27.02 -4.99 3.95
N ILE A 72 25.98 -5.30 3.22
CA ILE A 72 25.99 -6.20 2.06
C ILE A 72 25.37 -5.50 0.88
N ASP A 73 26.07 -5.51 -0.25
CA ASP A 73 25.61 -5.06 -1.55
C ASP A 73 25.45 -6.29 -2.48
N TYR A 74 24.24 -6.52 -2.95
CA TYR A 74 23.90 -7.62 -3.84
C TYR A 74 22.89 -7.15 -4.90
N THR A 75 23.30 -7.17 -6.17
CA THR A 75 22.48 -6.65 -7.29
C THR A 75 21.96 -5.23 -6.98
N ASP A 76 20.65 -5.07 -6.86
CA ASP A 76 19.97 -3.80 -6.59
C ASP A 76 19.63 -3.60 -5.10
N MET A 77 20.08 -4.53 -4.23
CA MET A 77 19.83 -4.53 -2.79
C MET A 77 21.06 -4.10 -2.00
N ASN A 78 20.88 -3.17 -1.09
CA ASN A 78 21.84 -2.83 -0.03
C ASN A 78 21.20 -3.14 1.32
N LEU A 79 21.89 -3.98 2.14
CA LEU A 79 21.45 -4.35 3.48
C LEU A 79 22.48 -3.94 4.52
N LYS A 80 22.07 -3.14 5.49
CA LYS A 80 22.86 -2.68 6.62
C LYS A 80 22.30 -3.23 7.91
N ALA A 81 23.15 -3.70 8.82
CA ALA A 81 22.73 -4.19 10.14
C ALA A 81 23.89 -4.18 11.14
N GLY A 82 23.59 -4.33 12.43
CA GLY A 82 24.61 -4.52 13.45
C GLY A 82 25.30 -5.88 13.38
N PHE A 83 24.61 -6.89 12.88
CA PHE A 83 25.12 -8.24 12.65
C PHE A 83 24.45 -8.86 11.44
N ILE A 84 25.23 -9.46 10.55
CA ILE A 84 24.72 -10.23 9.41
C ILE A 84 25.43 -11.59 9.37
N ASN A 85 24.64 -12.65 9.32
CA ASN A 85 25.13 -14.01 9.05
C ASN A 85 24.71 -14.40 7.63
N VAL A 86 25.65 -14.92 6.86
CA VAL A 86 25.43 -15.48 5.51
C VAL A 86 25.74 -16.96 5.53
N ALA A 87 24.75 -17.79 5.33
CA ALA A 87 24.90 -19.25 5.20
C ALA A 87 24.96 -19.60 3.69
N TRP A 88 26.15 -19.76 3.16
CA TRP A 88 26.40 -19.93 1.71
C TRP A 88 25.80 -21.20 1.14
N ARG A 89 25.76 -22.30 1.91
CA ARG A 89 25.17 -23.58 1.49
C ARG A 89 23.67 -23.48 1.21
N SER A 90 22.95 -22.62 1.94
CA SER A 90 21.50 -22.43 1.80
C SER A 90 21.14 -21.12 1.14
N ASN A 91 22.12 -20.32 0.72
CA ASN A 91 21.97 -18.99 0.18
C ASN A 91 21.14 -18.04 1.09
N LEU A 92 21.18 -18.28 2.40
CA LEU A 92 20.36 -17.59 3.39
C LEU A 92 21.16 -16.54 4.11
N LEU A 93 20.61 -15.33 4.11
CA LEU A 93 21.13 -14.17 4.80
C LEU A 93 20.20 -13.84 5.96
N LYS A 94 20.79 -13.61 7.15
CA LYS A 94 20.06 -13.20 8.36
C LYS A 94 20.69 -11.98 8.96
N ALA A 95 19.95 -10.88 9.07
CA ALA A 95 20.38 -9.62 9.66
C ALA A 95 19.67 -9.35 10.97
N LEU A 96 20.43 -8.92 11.96
CA LEU A 96 20.00 -8.62 13.33
C LEU A 96 20.51 -7.23 13.76
N PRO A 97 19.85 -6.58 14.74
CA PRO A 97 20.37 -5.35 15.33
C PRO A 97 21.69 -5.60 16.08
N SER A 98 22.46 -4.54 16.33
CA SER A 98 23.63 -4.65 17.16
C SER A 98 23.27 -5.07 18.59
N SER A 99 24.07 -5.97 19.17
CA SER A 99 23.85 -6.50 20.52
C SER A 99 24.65 -5.78 21.62
N ASP A 100 25.28 -4.66 21.30
CA ASP A 100 26.10 -3.92 22.29
C ASP A 100 25.21 -3.39 23.42
N LYS A 101 25.35 -4.04 24.57
CA LYS A 101 24.62 -3.72 25.80
C LYS A 101 25.03 -2.39 26.45
N ASP A 102 26.10 -1.75 25.97
CA ASP A 102 26.68 -0.53 26.56
C ASP A 102 26.39 0.76 25.79
N SER A 103 25.68 0.69 24.66
CA SER A 103 25.38 1.91 23.90
C SER A 103 24.05 2.52 24.35
N THR A 104 24.13 3.72 24.91
CA THR A 104 23.06 4.71 25.02
C THR A 104 22.54 5.18 23.62
N ILE A 105 23.05 4.59 22.55
CA ILE A 105 22.73 4.83 21.15
C ILE A 105 21.65 3.82 20.75
N THR A 106 20.61 4.27 20.09
CA THR A 106 19.57 3.43 19.49
C THR A 106 20.22 2.24 18.75
N PRO A 107 19.79 1.00 19.01
CA PRO A 107 20.39 -0.16 18.36
C PRO A 107 20.31 -0.01 16.85
N PHE A 108 21.43 -0.25 16.16
CA PHE A 108 21.49 -0.19 14.70
C PHE A 108 20.61 -1.32 14.11
N ARG A 109 19.38 -0.96 13.72
CA ARG A 109 18.40 -1.92 13.21
C ARG A 109 18.70 -2.28 11.76
N PRO A 110 18.49 -3.55 11.37
CA PRO A 110 18.55 -3.93 9.97
C PRO A 110 17.74 -3.00 9.07
N THR A 111 18.40 -2.49 8.04
CA THR A 111 17.83 -1.58 7.06
C THR A 111 18.16 -2.09 5.67
N MET A 112 17.15 -2.37 4.87
CA MET A 112 17.26 -2.82 3.50
C MET A 112 16.79 -1.71 2.56
N ILE A 113 17.57 -1.44 1.53
CA ILE A 113 17.27 -0.48 0.46
C ILE A 113 17.37 -1.24 -0.86
N GLU A 114 16.31 -1.20 -1.65
CA GLU A 114 16.29 -1.68 -3.03
C GLU A 114 16.21 -0.49 -3.97
N GLU A 115 16.85 -0.58 -5.14
CA GLU A 115 16.86 0.53 -6.10
C GLU A 115 15.42 0.93 -6.50
N GLY A 116 15.10 2.20 -6.34
CA GLY A 116 13.76 2.75 -6.63
C GLY A 116 12.71 2.58 -5.54
N ASN A 117 13.04 1.92 -4.42
CA ASN A 117 12.16 1.73 -3.27
C ASN A 117 12.64 2.54 -2.06
N GLU A 118 11.70 2.85 -1.17
CA GLU A 118 12.02 3.48 0.11
C GLU A 118 12.65 2.44 1.08
N PRO A 119 13.49 2.89 2.03
CA PRO A 119 14.12 1.98 2.99
C PRO A 119 13.11 1.19 3.81
N MET A 120 13.37 -0.11 3.96
CA MET A 120 12.66 -0.97 4.90
C MET A 120 13.52 -1.20 6.14
N VAL A 121 13.00 -0.88 7.30
CA VAL A 121 13.66 -1.09 8.61
C VAL A 121 12.94 -2.18 9.37
N GLY A 122 13.68 -3.08 10.01
CA GLY A 122 13.07 -4.18 10.79
C GLY A 122 13.94 -4.60 11.97
N ASP A 123 13.45 -5.50 12.81
CA ASP A 123 14.25 -6.05 13.92
C ASP A 123 15.05 -7.28 13.50
N THR A 124 14.50 -8.05 12.58
CA THR A 124 15.19 -9.20 11.98
C THR A 124 14.81 -9.24 10.51
N MET A 125 15.81 -9.39 9.67
CA MET A 125 15.60 -9.62 8.24
C MET A 125 16.23 -10.95 7.86
N ILE A 126 15.49 -11.73 7.10
CA ILE A 126 15.94 -13.00 6.52
C ILE A 126 15.69 -12.89 5.03
N TYR A 127 16.70 -13.17 4.23
CA TYR A 127 16.64 -13.05 2.79
C TYR A 127 17.35 -14.23 2.14
N ASN A 128 16.76 -14.81 1.13
CA ASN A 128 17.36 -15.87 0.35
C ASN A 128 17.88 -15.29 -0.97
N LEU A 129 19.20 -15.40 -1.19
CA LEU A 129 19.89 -14.78 -2.33
C LEU A 129 19.53 -15.42 -3.69
N ASP A 130 19.12 -16.70 -3.68
CA ASP A 130 18.72 -17.44 -4.88
C ASP A 130 17.25 -17.11 -5.25
N SER A 131 16.32 -17.43 -4.37
CA SER A 131 14.89 -17.25 -4.64
C SER A 131 14.42 -15.80 -4.52
N GLN A 132 15.25 -14.88 -4.02
CA GLN A 132 14.93 -13.48 -3.74
C GLN A 132 13.70 -13.29 -2.83
N ASN A 133 13.39 -14.31 -2.05
CA ASN A 133 12.33 -14.26 -1.06
C ASN A 133 12.86 -13.73 0.28
N GLY A 134 12.10 -12.87 0.92
CA GLY A 134 12.49 -12.26 2.18
C GLY A 134 11.41 -12.31 3.26
N LYS A 135 11.85 -12.17 4.49
CA LYS A 135 11.02 -12.07 5.67
C LYS A 135 11.59 -11.00 6.59
N VAL A 136 10.74 -10.07 7.00
CA VAL A 136 11.10 -9.00 7.93
C VAL A 136 10.18 -9.08 9.14
N ILE A 137 10.75 -9.09 10.33
CA ILE A 137 10.03 -9.07 11.59
C ILE A 137 9.99 -7.63 12.12
N ARG A 138 8.82 -7.18 12.51
CA ARG A 138 8.53 -5.80 12.96
C ARG A 138 9.08 -4.78 11.96
N GLY A 139 8.68 -5.00 10.70
CA GLY A 139 9.10 -4.15 9.59
C GLY A 139 8.34 -2.83 9.52
N LYS A 140 9.05 -1.77 9.12
CA LYS A 140 8.50 -0.45 8.81
C LYS A 140 9.09 0.03 7.50
N THR A 141 8.21 0.53 6.62
CA THR A 141 8.62 1.17 5.37
C THR A 141 7.68 2.31 5.04
N LYS A 142 8.14 3.23 4.21
CA LYS A 142 7.32 4.27 3.60
C LYS A 142 7.01 3.84 2.16
N ALA A 143 5.76 3.96 1.75
CA ALA A 143 5.38 3.76 0.36
C ALA A 143 4.32 4.80 -0.01
N ASP A 144 4.50 5.45 -1.15
CA ASP A 144 3.72 6.62 -1.57
C ASP A 144 3.70 7.72 -0.48
N ASP A 145 2.51 8.10 -0.02
CA ASP A 145 2.35 9.16 1.00
C ASP A 145 2.11 8.58 2.41
N GLY A 146 2.35 7.28 2.65
CA GLY A 146 2.04 6.64 3.92
C GLY A 146 3.13 5.71 4.46
N TYR A 147 3.00 5.39 5.73
CA TYR A 147 3.87 4.49 6.48
C TYR A 147 3.16 3.16 6.69
N TYR A 148 3.84 2.08 6.36
CA TYR A 148 3.39 0.71 6.56
C TYR A 148 4.23 0.07 7.66
N HIS A 149 3.57 -0.49 8.65
CA HIS A 149 4.19 -1.30 9.69
C HIS A 149 3.61 -2.70 9.60
N GLY A 150 4.40 -3.71 9.91
CA GLY A 150 3.93 -5.08 9.95
C GLY A 150 4.68 -5.88 11.02
N LYS A 151 3.99 -6.73 11.73
CA LYS A 151 4.61 -7.65 12.68
C LYS A 151 5.48 -8.67 11.94
N GLU A 152 5.01 -9.15 10.81
CA GLU A 152 5.74 -9.99 9.89
C GLU A 152 5.44 -9.55 8.45
N ILE A 153 6.47 -9.23 7.70
CA ILE A 153 6.40 -8.90 6.28
C ILE A 153 7.15 -9.98 5.52
N ARG A 154 6.49 -10.62 4.57
CA ARG A 154 7.07 -11.61 3.67
C ARG A 154 6.92 -11.15 2.23
N ASN A 155 8.01 -11.13 1.48
CA ASN A 155 7.93 -10.93 0.04
C ASN A 155 8.06 -12.27 -0.70
N GLN A 156 7.41 -12.35 -1.84
CA GLN A 156 7.51 -13.46 -2.78
C GLN A 156 7.76 -12.90 -4.17
N ASN A 157 8.87 -13.31 -4.78
CA ASN A 157 9.28 -12.90 -6.13
C ASN A 157 9.31 -11.36 -6.32
N MET A 158 9.75 -10.59 -5.31
CA MET A 158 9.83 -9.13 -5.27
C MET A 158 8.52 -8.36 -5.56
N ASP A 159 7.48 -9.01 -6.09
CA ASP A 159 6.24 -8.37 -6.52
C ASP A 159 5.08 -8.50 -5.54
N ILE A 160 5.13 -9.51 -4.66
CA ILE A 160 4.02 -9.82 -3.76
C ILE A 160 4.48 -9.77 -2.32
N PHE A 161 3.85 -8.89 -1.54
CA PHE A 161 4.10 -8.77 -0.11
C PHE A 161 2.89 -9.25 0.69
N TYR A 162 3.14 -10.12 1.64
CA TYR A 162 2.17 -10.53 2.66
C TYR A 162 2.58 -9.91 3.97
N ILE A 163 1.66 -9.19 4.60
CA ILE A 163 1.92 -8.48 5.84
C ILE A 163 0.87 -8.95 6.85
N ASP A 164 1.35 -9.50 7.95
CA ASP A 164 0.53 -9.90 9.08
C ASP A 164 0.57 -8.80 10.15
N ASP A 165 -0.58 -8.51 10.79
CA ASP A 165 -0.79 -7.40 11.73
C ASP A 165 -0.24 -6.08 11.15
N ALA A 166 -0.81 -5.68 10.01
CA ALA A 166 -0.39 -4.49 9.27
C ALA A 166 -1.05 -3.23 9.83
N ILE A 167 -0.27 -2.17 9.96
CA ILE A 167 -0.74 -0.82 10.28
C ILE A 167 -0.37 0.10 9.13
N TYR A 168 -1.33 0.90 8.68
CA TYR A 168 -1.11 1.97 7.70
C TYR A 168 -1.51 3.32 8.28
N THR A 169 -0.65 4.30 8.15
CA THR A 169 -0.91 5.68 8.56
C THR A 169 -0.19 6.68 7.65
N THR A 170 -0.72 7.88 7.53
CA THR A 170 -0.01 9.02 6.91
C THR A 170 0.61 9.94 7.97
N CYS A 171 0.54 9.57 9.26
CA CYS A 171 1.15 10.29 10.36
C CYS A 171 2.62 9.87 10.52
N GLU A 172 3.53 10.84 10.63
CA GLU A 172 4.99 10.60 10.77
C GLU A 172 5.42 10.20 12.19
N LEU A 173 4.53 10.33 13.16
CA LEU A 173 4.85 10.03 14.56
C LEU A 173 5.03 8.51 14.78
N GLU A 174 5.85 8.14 15.76
CA GLU A 174 6.00 6.75 16.18
C GLU A 174 4.68 6.18 16.72
N GLU A 175 3.91 6.99 17.46
CA GLU A 175 2.54 6.71 17.87
C GLU A 175 1.60 7.60 17.06
N PRO A 176 1.03 7.10 15.98
CA PRO A 176 0.23 7.89 15.06
C PRO A 176 -1.12 8.25 15.69
N HIS A 177 -1.57 9.50 15.51
CA HIS A 177 -2.89 9.94 15.98
C HIS A 177 -4.05 9.19 15.35
N PHE A 178 -3.84 8.62 14.17
CA PHE A 178 -4.80 7.77 13.48
C PHE A 178 -4.07 6.74 12.64
N HIS A 179 -4.66 5.56 12.53
CA HIS A 179 -4.13 4.49 11.70
C HIS A 179 -5.23 3.53 11.28
N PHE A 180 -4.97 2.82 10.20
CA PHE A 180 -5.75 1.65 9.81
C PHE A 180 -5.02 0.40 10.29
N ASP A 181 -5.73 -0.42 11.07
CA ASP A 181 -5.26 -1.74 11.51
C ASP A 181 -5.85 -2.83 10.60
N MET A 182 -5.02 -3.79 10.21
CA MET A 182 -5.38 -4.87 9.28
C MET A 182 -4.68 -6.15 9.71
N ASN A 183 -5.43 -7.17 10.10
CA ASN A 183 -4.84 -8.45 10.52
C ASN A 183 -4.01 -9.10 9.40
N ARG A 184 -4.48 -8.98 8.16
CA ARG A 184 -3.77 -9.51 6.98
C ARG A 184 -3.87 -8.55 5.82
N MET A 185 -2.72 -8.26 5.23
CA MET A 185 -2.63 -7.46 4.02
C MET A 185 -1.79 -8.20 2.97
N LYS A 186 -2.26 -8.19 1.74
CA LYS A 186 -1.52 -8.62 0.56
C LYS A 186 -1.35 -7.43 -0.36
N MET A 187 -0.13 -7.02 -0.61
CA MET A 187 0.22 -6.00 -1.58
C MET A 187 0.80 -6.67 -2.82
N ILE A 188 0.27 -6.33 -3.97
CA ILE A 188 0.79 -6.72 -5.28
C ILE A 188 1.35 -5.45 -5.88
N ASN A 189 2.66 -5.42 -6.06
CA ASN A 189 3.37 -4.25 -6.57
C ASN A 189 2.79 -3.82 -7.92
N ASN A 190 2.59 -2.52 -8.12
CA ASN A 190 2.00 -1.95 -9.33
C ASN A 190 0.60 -2.49 -9.72
N ASP A 191 -0.16 -3.11 -8.82
CA ASP A 191 -1.54 -3.55 -9.07
C ASP A 191 -2.47 -3.10 -7.94
N LYS A 192 -2.51 -3.79 -6.81
CA LYS A 192 -3.48 -3.54 -5.75
C LYS A 192 -3.00 -4.00 -4.38
N VAL A 193 -3.61 -3.42 -3.36
CA VAL A 193 -3.53 -3.87 -1.96
C VAL A 193 -4.88 -4.47 -1.56
N VAL A 194 -4.86 -5.67 -1.01
CA VAL A 194 -6.04 -6.34 -0.44
C VAL A 194 -5.81 -6.52 1.06
N ALA A 195 -6.71 -6.04 1.87
CA ALA A 195 -6.60 -6.11 3.33
C ALA A 195 -7.89 -6.60 3.99
N ARG A 196 -7.78 -7.28 5.16
CA ARG A 196 -8.91 -7.83 5.90
C ARG A 196 -8.57 -8.18 7.36
N PRO A 197 -9.48 -7.88 8.34
CA PRO A 197 -10.40 -6.77 8.27
C PRO A 197 -9.63 -5.45 8.24
N ILE A 198 -10.31 -4.33 8.04
CA ILE A 198 -9.71 -3.00 8.10
C ILE A 198 -10.45 -2.24 9.19
N VAL A 199 -9.74 -1.76 10.19
CA VAL A 199 -10.32 -0.96 11.27
C VAL A 199 -9.60 0.37 11.35
N LEU A 200 -10.34 1.47 11.29
CA LEU A 200 -9.81 2.81 11.51
C LEU A 200 -9.78 3.10 13.01
N TYR A 201 -8.61 3.42 13.52
CA TYR A 201 -8.40 3.93 14.86
C TYR A 201 -8.09 5.43 14.82
N ILE A 202 -8.64 6.17 15.76
CA ILE A 202 -8.32 7.58 16.03
C ILE A 202 -8.08 7.69 17.54
N ALA A 203 -6.87 8.11 17.93
CA ALA A 203 -6.44 8.14 19.33
C ALA A 203 -6.73 6.79 20.05
N ASP A 204 -6.36 5.68 19.40
CA ASP A 204 -6.52 4.28 19.87
C ASP A 204 -7.99 3.82 20.06
N ILE A 205 -8.95 4.63 19.62
CA ILE A 205 -10.38 4.26 19.66
C ILE A 205 -10.79 3.74 18.27
N PRO A 206 -11.34 2.53 18.16
CA PRO A 206 -11.85 2.02 16.90
C PRO A 206 -13.13 2.78 16.50
N ILE A 207 -13.09 3.49 15.39
CA ILE A 207 -14.20 4.34 14.91
C ILE A 207 -15.02 3.63 13.85
N PHE A 208 -14.34 2.92 12.94
CA PHE A 208 -15.01 2.34 11.79
C PHE A 208 -14.27 1.07 11.34
N GLY A 209 -15.01 0.06 10.90
CA GLY A 209 -14.46 -1.20 10.42
C GLY A 209 -15.10 -1.69 9.14
N LEU A 210 -14.27 -2.24 8.25
CA LEU A 210 -14.68 -2.96 7.05
C LEU A 210 -14.21 -4.40 7.11
N PRO A 211 -15.03 -5.37 6.67
CA PRO A 211 -14.62 -6.78 6.69
C PRO A 211 -13.46 -7.05 5.72
N PHE A 212 -13.36 -6.30 4.65
CA PHE A 212 -12.25 -6.32 3.70
C PHE A 212 -12.19 -5.02 2.88
N GLY A 213 -11.04 -4.74 2.28
CA GLY A 213 -10.86 -3.66 1.32
C GLY A 213 -9.90 -4.03 0.21
N VAL A 214 -10.10 -3.43 -0.95
CA VAL A 214 -9.21 -3.52 -2.10
C VAL A 214 -8.88 -2.10 -2.53
N PHE A 215 -7.59 -1.77 -2.50
CA PHE A 215 -7.08 -0.44 -2.85
C PHE A 215 -6.15 -0.56 -4.05
N PRO A 216 -6.27 0.33 -5.05
CA PRO A 216 -5.32 0.37 -6.15
C PRO A 216 -3.95 0.85 -5.66
N HIS A 217 -2.90 0.21 -6.14
CA HIS A 217 -1.50 0.55 -5.84
C HIS A 217 -0.72 0.87 -7.13
N GLN A 218 -1.39 1.36 -8.15
CA GLN A 218 -0.78 1.65 -9.45
C GLN A 218 -0.96 3.12 -9.82
N LYS A 219 0.13 3.81 -10.13
CA LYS A 219 0.09 5.18 -10.65
C LYS A 219 -0.39 5.18 -12.12
N GLY A 220 -1.36 6.03 -12.44
CA GLY A 220 -1.72 6.37 -13.82
C GLY A 220 -2.74 5.48 -14.52
N ARG A 221 -3.26 4.41 -13.94
CA ARG A 221 -4.38 3.62 -14.49
C ARG A 221 -5.67 3.85 -13.71
N ARG A 222 -6.82 3.56 -14.35
CA ARG A 222 -8.12 3.58 -13.70
C ARG A 222 -8.27 2.31 -12.86
N HIS A 223 -8.48 2.46 -11.56
CA HIS A 223 -8.67 1.33 -10.64
C HIS A 223 -10.01 1.42 -9.94
N SER A 224 -10.65 0.26 -9.77
CA SER A 224 -11.84 0.15 -8.94
C SER A 224 -11.46 0.33 -7.47
N GLY A 225 -12.31 1.03 -6.72
CA GLY A 225 -12.05 1.28 -5.30
C GLY A 225 -13.19 1.96 -4.58
N TRP A 226 -13.13 1.94 -3.25
CA TRP A 226 -14.08 2.65 -2.40
C TRP A 226 -13.87 4.15 -2.43
N ILE A 227 -14.96 4.88 -2.42
CA ILE A 227 -14.97 6.34 -2.30
C ILE A 227 -15.36 6.64 -0.86
N MET A 228 -14.43 7.25 -0.13
CA MET A 228 -14.65 7.63 1.26
C MET A 228 -15.67 8.77 1.33
N PRO A 229 -16.65 8.69 2.24
CA PRO A 229 -17.64 9.74 2.41
C PRO A 229 -17.03 10.94 3.15
N SER A 230 -17.58 12.12 2.88
CA SER A 230 -17.48 13.23 3.79
C SER A 230 -18.64 13.17 4.79
N TYR A 231 -18.38 13.54 6.03
CA TYR A 231 -19.40 13.58 7.08
C TYR A 231 -19.28 14.87 7.90
N GLY A 232 -20.38 15.24 8.51
CA GLY A 232 -20.43 16.46 9.32
C GLY A 232 -21.84 16.82 9.75
N THR A 233 -21.98 18.03 10.28
CA THR A 233 -23.25 18.62 10.65
C THR A 233 -23.41 19.98 9.98
N ASP A 234 -24.60 20.27 9.49
CA ASP A 234 -24.97 21.53 8.84
C ASP A 234 -26.33 22.00 9.37
N ASN A 235 -26.51 23.31 9.54
CA ASN A 235 -27.75 23.88 10.07
C ASN A 235 -28.97 23.57 9.18
N ARG A 236 -28.77 23.37 7.88
CA ARG A 236 -29.84 23.09 6.90
C ARG A 236 -30.16 21.60 6.81
N TRP A 237 -29.12 20.76 6.76
CA TRP A 237 -29.25 19.34 6.44
C TRP A 237 -29.23 18.43 7.70
N GLY A 238 -28.89 18.98 8.86
CA GLY A 238 -28.60 18.21 10.06
C GLY A 238 -27.29 17.46 9.95
N GLY A 239 -27.18 16.29 10.55
CA GLY A 239 -26.09 15.37 10.35
C GLY A 239 -26.11 14.81 8.92
N TYR A 240 -24.94 14.63 8.33
CA TYR A 240 -24.86 14.04 6.99
C TYR A 240 -23.66 13.12 6.81
N ILE A 241 -23.84 12.14 5.94
CA ILE A 241 -22.79 11.31 5.33
C ILE A 241 -22.96 11.48 3.82
N ASN A 242 -21.99 12.05 3.13
CA ASN A 242 -22.11 12.39 1.73
C ASN A 242 -21.05 11.64 0.88
N GLY A 243 -21.51 10.98 -0.18
CA GLY A 243 -20.64 10.42 -1.20
C GLY A 243 -19.97 9.10 -0.85
N LEU A 244 -20.46 8.33 0.15
CA LEU A 244 -20.02 6.94 0.32
C LEU A 244 -20.28 6.17 -0.97
N GLY A 245 -19.26 5.54 -1.54
CA GLY A 245 -19.45 4.92 -2.84
C GLY A 245 -18.38 3.93 -3.23
N TYR A 246 -18.58 3.43 -4.45
CA TYR A 246 -17.63 2.54 -5.10
C TYR A 246 -17.46 2.97 -6.55
N TYR A 247 -16.21 3.16 -6.96
CA TYR A 247 -15.82 3.36 -8.34
C TYR A 247 -15.42 2.01 -8.93
N TRP A 248 -16.03 1.64 -10.05
CA TRP A 248 -15.77 0.40 -10.75
C TRP A 248 -15.25 0.67 -12.15
N ALA A 249 -13.98 0.47 -12.38
CA ALA A 249 -13.33 0.47 -13.68
C ALA A 249 -13.59 -0.91 -14.33
N ILE A 250 -14.68 -1.05 -15.08
CA ILE A 250 -15.09 -2.33 -15.67
C ILE A 250 -14.12 -2.75 -16.77
N ASN A 251 -13.73 -1.79 -17.63
CA ASN A 251 -12.73 -1.97 -18.67
C ASN A 251 -12.19 -0.60 -19.13
N ASP A 252 -11.28 -0.59 -20.09
CA ASP A 252 -10.65 0.64 -20.61
C ASP A 252 -11.64 1.62 -21.26
N TYR A 253 -12.83 1.17 -21.61
CA TYR A 253 -13.85 1.95 -22.33
C TYR A 253 -15.03 2.36 -21.47
N PHE A 254 -15.25 1.71 -20.33
CA PHE A 254 -16.42 1.91 -19.50
C PHE A 254 -16.07 1.87 -18.02
N ASP A 255 -16.53 2.87 -17.29
CA ASP A 255 -16.48 2.93 -15.83
C ASP A 255 -17.81 3.37 -15.22
N THR A 256 -18.04 2.99 -13.98
CA THR A 256 -19.22 3.40 -13.22
C THR A 256 -18.82 3.83 -11.80
N LYS A 257 -19.45 4.88 -11.31
CA LYS A 257 -19.31 5.39 -9.97
C LYS A 257 -20.67 5.33 -9.28
N LEU A 258 -20.80 4.51 -8.27
CA LEU A 258 -22.00 4.39 -7.44
C LEU A 258 -21.76 5.15 -6.13
N THR A 259 -22.65 6.07 -5.77
CA THR A 259 -22.54 6.82 -4.52
C THR A 259 -23.88 6.88 -3.80
N ALA A 260 -23.81 6.82 -2.47
CA ALA A 260 -24.93 7.02 -1.57
C ALA A 260 -24.62 8.21 -0.63
N SER A 261 -25.62 9.05 -0.42
CA SER A 261 -25.54 10.18 0.52
C SER A 261 -26.77 10.15 1.41
N PHE A 262 -26.55 10.38 2.68
CA PHE A 262 -27.60 10.46 3.69
C PHE A 262 -27.57 11.84 4.36
N TYR A 263 -28.74 12.43 4.52
CA TYR A 263 -28.95 13.71 5.20
C TYR A 263 -30.13 13.56 6.16
N ASP A 264 -29.87 13.81 7.44
CA ASP A 264 -30.85 13.65 8.54
C ASP A 264 -32.18 14.36 8.26
N ARG A 265 -32.16 15.56 7.69
CA ARG A 265 -33.34 16.38 7.40
C ARG A 265 -33.89 16.27 5.98
N ASP A 266 -33.18 15.64 5.06
CA ASP A 266 -33.54 15.61 3.65
C ASP A 266 -33.80 14.19 3.12
N GLY A 267 -33.06 13.19 3.60
CA GLY A 267 -33.25 11.81 3.21
C GLY A 267 -32.03 11.17 2.56
N ILE A 268 -32.25 10.26 1.62
CA ILE A 268 -31.21 9.48 0.96
C ILE A 268 -31.13 9.87 -0.52
N THR A 269 -29.91 10.03 -1.02
CA THR A 269 -29.63 10.19 -2.45
C THR A 269 -28.73 9.05 -2.90
N LEU A 270 -29.15 8.32 -3.93
CA LEU A 270 -28.32 7.32 -4.62
C LEU A 270 -28.02 7.85 -6.03
N ARG A 271 -26.76 7.74 -6.43
CA ARG A 271 -26.32 8.20 -7.73
C ARG A 271 -25.44 7.16 -8.42
N SER A 272 -25.73 6.90 -9.68
CA SER A 272 -24.90 6.10 -10.58
C SER A 272 -24.40 7.01 -11.72
N GLN A 273 -23.11 7.20 -11.79
CA GLN A 273 -22.44 7.93 -12.88
C GLN A 273 -21.69 6.94 -13.73
N ASN A 274 -22.04 6.83 -15.00
CA ASN A 274 -21.47 5.87 -15.93
C ASN A 274 -20.81 6.62 -17.06
N ASN A 275 -19.53 6.40 -17.30
CA ASN A 275 -18.79 7.00 -18.39
C ASN A 275 -18.38 5.95 -19.39
N TYR A 276 -18.47 6.27 -20.67
CA TYR A 276 -17.99 5.41 -21.73
C TYR A 276 -17.24 6.22 -22.78
N SER A 277 -16.12 5.68 -23.24
CA SER A 277 -15.24 6.38 -24.19
C SER A 277 -14.44 5.40 -25.03
N LYS A 278 -14.44 5.62 -26.35
CA LYS A 278 -13.50 4.97 -27.27
C LYS A 278 -12.76 6.02 -28.04
N ARG A 279 -11.44 6.04 -27.89
CA ARG A 279 -10.58 7.03 -28.52
C ARG A 279 -10.86 7.15 -30.02
N TYR A 280 -11.02 8.38 -30.52
CA TYR A 280 -11.34 8.74 -31.90
C TYR A 280 -12.69 8.31 -32.41
N ALA A 281 -13.52 7.59 -31.65
CA ALA A 281 -14.85 7.13 -32.12
C ALA A 281 -15.99 7.84 -31.38
N TYR A 282 -16.13 7.64 -30.09
CA TYR A 282 -17.20 8.20 -29.28
C TYR A 282 -16.80 8.42 -27.84
N ASN A 283 -17.51 9.31 -27.16
CA ASN A 283 -17.52 9.46 -25.71
C ASN A 283 -18.90 9.87 -25.23
N GLY A 284 -19.20 9.52 -24.00
CA GLY A 284 -20.47 9.89 -23.39
C GLY A 284 -20.52 9.54 -21.91
N SER A 285 -21.60 10.01 -21.29
CA SER A 285 -21.96 9.68 -19.92
C SER A 285 -23.45 9.42 -19.77
N PHE A 286 -23.78 8.55 -18.83
CA PHE A 286 -25.13 8.23 -18.44
C PHE A 286 -25.22 8.31 -16.91
N ASP A 287 -25.99 9.26 -16.41
CA ASP A 287 -26.15 9.53 -14.99
C ASP A 287 -27.58 9.21 -14.57
N LEU A 288 -27.71 8.39 -13.54
CA LEU A 288 -28.96 8.11 -12.85
C LEU A 288 -28.85 8.59 -11.41
N GLU A 289 -29.79 9.40 -10.98
CA GLU A 289 -29.87 9.87 -9.59
C GLU A 289 -31.29 9.61 -9.08
N THR A 290 -31.41 8.98 -7.92
CA THR A 290 -32.67 8.85 -7.20
C THR A 290 -32.54 9.48 -5.84
N LYS A 291 -33.51 10.27 -5.46
CA LYS A 291 -33.59 10.95 -4.19
C LYS A 291 -34.88 10.56 -3.48
N GLN A 292 -34.76 9.97 -2.31
CA GLN A 292 -35.89 9.68 -1.43
C GLN A 292 -35.85 10.66 -0.29
N ARG A 293 -36.90 11.50 -0.18
CA ARG A 293 -37.02 12.52 0.87
C ARG A 293 -37.91 12.05 1.97
N PHE A 294 -37.59 12.48 3.21
CA PHE A 294 -38.54 12.38 4.30
C PHE A 294 -39.70 13.34 4.07
N SER A 295 -40.92 12.88 4.37
CA SER A 295 -42.08 13.79 4.36
C SER A 295 -41.88 14.88 5.40
N SER A 296 -42.35 16.09 5.09
CA SER A 296 -42.33 17.22 6.04
C SER A 296 -43.13 16.97 7.31
N SER A 297 -44.04 15.99 7.28
CA SER A 297 -44.86 15.55 8.40
C SER A 297 -44.23 14.43 9.25
N THR A 298 -43.07 13.88 8.85
CA THR A 298 -42.41 12.81 9.62
C THR A 298 -41.67 13.38 10.82
N PRO A 299 -42.03 13.05 12.07
CA PRO A 299 -41.30 13.48 13.27
C PRO A 299 -39.84 13.06 13.20
N ALA A 300 -38.94 13.85 13.80
CA ALA A 300 -37.50 13.56 13.78
C ALA A 300 -37.16 12.20 14.42
N ALA A 301 -37.92 11.75 15.40
CA ALA A 301 -37.76 10.45 16.05
C ALA A 301 -38.08 9.24 15.16
N ASP A 302 -38.89 9.45 14.12
CA ASP A 302 -39.34 8.38 13.20
C ASP A 302 -38.54 8.36 11.88
N ARG A 303 -37.49 9.18 11.78
CA ARG A 303 -36.60 9.25 10.61
C ARG A 303 -35.48 8.23 10.73
N ASP A 304 -35.78 6.99 10.44
CA ASP A 304 -34.80 5.91 10.46
C ASP A 304 -34.31 5.60 9.03
N ILE A 305 -32.99 5.42 8.90
CA ILE A 305 -32.32 5.08 7.63
C ILE A 305 -32.91 3.78 7.05
N PHE A 306 -33.27 2.84 7.92
CA PHE A 306 -33.78 1.52 7.51
C PHE A 306 -35.30 1.47 7.42
N ASN A 307 -36.01 2.40 8.05
CA ASN A 307 -37.46 2.49 8.02
C ASN A 307 -37.92 3.79 7.35
N LEU A 308 -37.68 3.87 6.04
CA LEU A 308 -38.16 4.92 5.18
C LEU A 308 -39.69 4.81 5.06
N GLY A 309 -40.46 5.24 6.08
CA GLY A 309 -41.90 5.12 6.24
C GLY A 309 -42.77 5.24 4.97
N SER A 310 -44.06 4.96 5.09
CA SER A 310 -45.01 4.83 3.97
C SER A 310 -45.25 6.11 3.16
N ASN A 311 -44.82 7.29 3.62
CA ASN A 311 -45.00 8.59 2.94
C ASN A 311 -43.65 9.07 2.37
N LYS A 312 -43.18 8.43 1.29
CA LYS A 312 -41.97 8.80 0.57
C LYS A 312 -42.29 9.64 -0.64
N GLN A 313 -41.57 10.75 -0.81
CA GLN A 313 -41.47 11.39 -2.11
C GLN A 313 -40.16 10.91 -2.76
N SER A 314 -40.29 10.11 -3.81
CA SER A 314 -39.16 9.62 -4.60
C SER A 314 -39.06 10.41 -5.88
N ASP A 315 -37.92 11.05 -6.07
CA ASP A 315 -37.58 11.77 -7.30
C ASP A 315 -36.47 11.03 -8.02
N TYR A 316 -36.47 10.98 -9.35
CA TYR A 316 -35.38 10.45 -10.13
C TYR A 316 -35.06 11.33 -11.32
N VAL A 317 -33.78 11.35 -11.65
CA VAL A 317 -33.21 12.11 -12.76
C VAL A 317 -32.34 11.20 -13.58
N LEU A 318 -32.55 11.27 -14.86
CA LEU A 318 -31.76 10.60 -15.87
C LEU A 318 -31.10 11.67 -16.75
N ARG A 319 -29.81 11.60 -16.95
CA ARG A 319 -29.06 12.46 -17.88
C ARG A 319 -28.23 11.59 -18.80
N TRP A 320 -28.29 11.85 -20.09
CA TRP A 320 -27.49 11.17 -21.07
C TRP A 320 -26.83 12.18 -22.00
N ASN A 321 -25.49 12.10 -22.05
CA ASN A 321 -24.68 12.89 -22.96
C ASN A 321 -23.91 11.93 -23.87
N HIS A 322 -23.99 12.12 -25.16
CA HIS A 322 -23.27 11.32 -26.14
C HIS A 322 -22.70 12.18 -27.23
N ARG A 323 -21.43 11.92 -27.60
CA ARG A 323 -20.75 12.54 -28.73
C ARG A 323 -20.05 11.47 -29.53
N GLN A 324 -20.26 11.47 -30.84
CA GLN A 324 -19.66 10.51 -31.76
C GLN A 324 -19.01 11.25 -32.95
N LYS A 325 -17.85 10.80 -33.35
CA LYS A 325 -17.22 11.21 -34.62
C LYS A 325 -17.72 10.33 -35.72
N LEU A 326 -18.19 10.98 -36.80
CA LEU A 326 -18.66 10.34 -38.02
C LEU A 326 -17.59 10.45 -39.11
N ARG A 327 -17.83 9.81 -40.28
CA ARG A 327 -16.96 9.97 -41.45
C ARG A 327 -16.99 11.42 -41.96
N ASN A 328 -15.97 11.82 -42.69
CA ASN A 328 -15.83 13.14 -43.32
C ASN A 328 -15.83 14.33 -42.33
N ASN A 329 -15.12 14.20 -41.21
CA ASN A 329 -14.97 15.26 -40.21
C ASN A 329 -16.29 15.77 -39.59
N GLN A 330 -17.33 14.96 -39.66
CA GLN A 330 -18.62 15.24 -39.03
C GLN A 330 -18.64 14.71 -37.59
N SER A 331 -19.46 15.31 -36.74
CA SER A 331 -19.74 14.83 -35.38
C SER A 331 -21.24 14.90 -35.10
N ALA A 332 -21.73 13.91 -34.37
CA ALA A 332 -23.06 13.92 -33.80
C ALA A 332 -22.98 14.04 -32.28
N SER A 333 -23.89 14.81 -31.69
CA SER A 333 -24.02 14.92 -30.24
C SER A 333 -25.48 14.85 -29.82
N VAL A 334 -25.75 14.16 -28.71
CA VAL A 334 -27.06 14.04 -28.09
C VAL A 334 -26.91 14.42 -26.62
N ASN A 335 -27.81 15.30 -26.15
CA ASN A 335 -27.94 15.65 -24.75
C ASN A 335 -29.40 15.46 -24.37
N ALA A 336 -29.71 14.48 -23.53
CA ALA A 336 -31.04 14.18 -23.06
C ALA A 336 -31.09 14.20 -21.53
N SER A 337 -32.15 14.75 -20.97
CA SER A 337 -32.42 14.71 -19.56
C SER A 337 -33.88 14.47 -19.28
N TYR A 338 -34.16 13.60 -18.31
CA TYR A 338 -35.50 13.30 -17.84
C TYR A 338 -35.56 13.50 -16.30
N TYR A 339 -36.63 14.13 -15.86
CA TYR A 339 -36.91 14.43 -14.44
C TYR A 339 -38.28 13.89 -14.09
N SER A 340 -38.39 13.14 -12.98
CA SER A 340 -39.67 12.57 -12.53
C SER A 340 -40.64 13.59 -12.00
N SER A 341 -40.18 14.76 -11.55
CA SER A 341 -41.04 15.84 -11.11
C SER A 341 -40.52 17.22 -11.57
N GLY A 342 -41.41 18.13 -11.91
CA GLY A 342 -41.07 19.51 -12.30
C GLY A 342 -40.45 20.31 -11.13
N ASP A 343 -40.79 19.99 -9.91
CA ASP A 343 -40.28 20.65 -8.71
C ASP A 343 -38.78 20.31 -8.44
N TYR A 344 -38.32 19.14 -8.85
CA TYR A 344 -36.93 18.76 -8.75
C TYR A 344 -36.04 19.72 -9.54
N ASN A 345 -36.43 20.06 -10.76
CA ASN A 345 -35.65 20.93 -11.63
C ASN A 345 -35.59 22.39 -11.12
N ARG A 346 -36.68 22.89 -10.57
CA ARG A 346 -36.73 24.24 -9.96
C ARG A 346 -35.83 24.37 -8.75
N ARG A 347 -35.83 23.37 -7.89
CA ARG A 347 -35.04 23.40 -6.62
C ARG A 347 -33.54 23.24 -6.87
N THR A 348 -33.12 22.36 -7.78
CA THR A 348 -31.70 22.19 -8.14
C THR A 348 -31.15 23.40 -8.89
N GLY A 349 -31.92 24.05 -9.74
CA GLY A 349 -31.53 25.30 -10.41
C GLY A 349 -31.31 26.45 -9.42
N LEU A 350 -32.22 26.61 -8.46
CA LEU A 350 -32.08 27.62 -7.38
C LEU A 350 -30.91 27.34 -6.44
N GLU A 351 -30.58 26.08 -6.19
CA GLU A 351 -29.41 25.70 -5.37
C GLU A 351 -28.09 25.94 -6.09
N GLN A 352 -28.00 25.67 -7.38
CA GLN A 352 -26.85 26.01 -8.20
C GLN A 352 -26.63 27.52 -8.30
N GLN A 353 -27.70 28.29 -8.47
CA GLN A 353 -27.63 29.74 -8.53
C GLN A 353 -27.20 30.38 -7.20
N LYS A 354 -27.57 29.79 -6.06
CA LYS A 354 -27.12 30.22 -4.74
C LYS A 354 -25.64 29.90 -4.46
N ARG A 355 -25.10 28.81 -5.02
CA ARG A 355 -23.67 28.46 -4.90
C ARG A 355 -22.78 29.33 -5.77
N LEU A 356 -23.29 29.89 -6.86
CA LEU A 356 -22.54 30.80 -7.74
C LEU A 356 -22.51 32.22 -7.19
N ASN A 357 -23.35 32.53 -6.20
CA ASN A 357 -23.47 33.88 -5.57
C ASN A 357 -22.87 33.92 -4.15
N GLN A 358 -22.21 32.88 -3.70
CA GLN A 358 -21.36 32.79 -2.51
C GLN A 358 -19.89 32.61 -2.89
#